data_5b10abef873b24090c482282a2d29a1e
#
_entry.id   5b10abef873b24090c482282a2d29a1e
#
_cell.length_a   1.000
_cell.length_b   1.000
_cell.length_c   1.000
_cell.angle_alpha   90.00
_cell.angle_beta   90.00
_cell.angle_gamma   90.00
#
_symmetry.space_group_name_H-M   'P 1'
#
loop_
_entity.id
_entity.type
_entity.pdbx_description
1 polymer ?
#
loop_
_entity_poly.entity_id
_entity_poly.type
_entity_poly.pdbx_seq_one_letter_code
_entity_poly.pdbx_strand_id
1 'polypeptide(L)'
;MKRLLYIGLVLLCLCSCKDKANTFVLEGNVGGLTHDTIYIYGADALYEHIDTIPVHNGEFQFTTTVDTVVPMWVLFPNNHREIVFADKGLTATMQGDTAAAGHISIYGGEQNELMRTFYKRTDSLEAKEVVAIADSFIRANPYAEVSIHLLRSYFAEIPTPDNTKTKTLIGTMSGNLQDNIYIRQLQRTLNAYKPLPKNSVVANYNVTDAEGKNVSTSDYKDTNLLITFWASWDEESRMRQRELIAIKEKYKNHDFDILSVSLDTDRQAWLQAIAEDSVSWRQANDLDGWDTGIAQRLQIDHLPANMLLNTARRIQATDLYGEDLDKKIGELTKPKDKKKENEKKPVKKTPTNIRAHKLKP
;
A
#
# COMPACT_ATOMS: atom_id res chain seq x y z
N MET A 1 84.31 27.92 22.79
CA MET A 1 83.14 28.69 22.27
C MET A 1 82.35 27.71 21.31
N LYS A 2 81.38 27.07 21.84
CA LYS A 2 80.53 26.15 21.10
C LYS A 2 79.14 26.80 20.94
N ARG A 3 78.75 27.17 19.70
CA ARG A 3 77.44 27.70 19.41
C ARG A 3 76.53 26.48 19.18
N LEU A 4 75.54 26.28 20.06
CA LEU A 4 74.47 25.34 19.89
C LEU A 4 73.42 25.97 18.92
N LEU A 5 73.22 25.27 17.81
CA LEU A 5 72.18 25.57 16.85
C LEU A 5 70.89 24.86 17.28
N TYR A 6 69.86 25.58 17.76
CA TYR A 6 68.53 25.05 17.99
C TYR A 6 67.78 25.00 16.67
N ILE A 7 67.59 23.84 16.12
CA ILE A 7 66.69 23.56 15.01
C ILE A 7 65.29 23.38 15.63
N GLY A 8 64.48 24.43 15.54
CA GLY A 8 63.06 24.33 15.90
C GLY A 8 62.30 23.51 14.88
N LEU A 9 61.90 22.28 15.30
CA LEU A 9 60.99 21.46 14.55
C LEU A 9 59.61 22.06 14.62
N VAL A 10 59.20 22.81 13.59
CA VAL A 10 57.81 23.28 13.45
C VAL A 10 56.99 22.05 12.97
N LEU A 11 56.27 21.46 13.92
CA LEU A 11 55.27 20.45 13.61
C LEU A 11 54.09 21.16 12.95
N LEU A 12 54.06 21.14 11.63
CA LEU A 12 52.85 21.51 10.88
C LEU A 12 51.79 20.45 11.16
N CYS A 13 50.89 20.71 12.10
CA CYS A 13 49.61 20.07 12.18
C CYS A 13 48.83 20.40 10.93
N LEU A 14 48.88 19.53 9.93
CA LEU A 14 47.91 19.50 8.85
C LEU A 14 46.56 19.13 9.45
N CYS A 15 45.86 20.11 10.02
CA CYS A 15 44.42 20.01 10.20
C CYS A 15 43.84 19.85 8.81
N SER A 16 43.54 18.59 8.45
CA SER A 16 42.65 18.32 7.34
C SER A 16 41.34 19.06 7.62
N CYS A 17 41.19 20.22 7.02
CA CYS A 17 39.87 20.85 6.87
C CYS A 17 39.03 19.88 6.02
N LYS A 18 38.38 18.91 6.64
CA LYS A 18 37.17 18.34 6.04
C LYS A 18 36.26 19.54 5.78
N ASP A 19 35.78 19.65 4.57
CA ASP A 19 34.92 20.76 4.15
C ASP A 19 33.74 20.88 5.11
N LYS A 20 33.79 21.82 6.04
CA LYS A 20 32.70 22.11 6.99
C LYS A 20 31.42 22.49 6.28
N ALA A 21 31.53 22.91 5.02
CA ALA A 21 30.39 23.32 4.21
C ALA A 21 29.35 22.19 3.97
N ASN A 22 29.79 20.92 3.90
CA ASN A 22 28.93 19.77 3.63
C ASN A 22 28.74 18.86 4.86
N THR A 23 29.23 19.26 6.02
CA THR A 23 29.15 18.45 7.23
C THR A 23 27.82 18.67 7.93
N PHE A 24 27.07 17.59 8.13
CA PHE A 24 25.90 17.54 9.01
C PHE A 24 26.32 17.01 10.39
N VAL A 25 25.80 17.62 11.44
CA VAL A 25 25.99 17.17 12.83
C VAL A 25 24.61 16.99 13.47
N LEU A 26 24.38 15.83 14.09
CA LEU A 26 23.24 15.60 14.96
C LEU A 26 23.74 15.46 16.40
N GLU A 27 23.29 16.33 17.28
CA GLU A 27 23.54 16.27 18.72
C GLU A 27 22.26 15.80 19.42
N GLY A 28 22.36 14.80 20.28
CA GLY A 28 21.22 14.25 21.02
C GLY A 28 21.38 14.39 22.52
N ASN A 29 20.26 14.75 23.18
CA ASN A 29 20.09 14.62 24.62
C ASN A 29 18.67 14.04 24.85
N VAL A 30 18.63 12.71 24.99
CA VAL A 30 17.38 11.94 25.00
C VAL A 30 17.29 11.12 26.27
N GLY A 31 16.29 11.41 27.09
CA GLY A 31 15.97 10.68 28.32
C GLY A 31 15.58 9.21 28.03
N GLY A 32 15.67 8.37 29.09
CA GLY A 32 15.39 6.94 28.98
C GLY A 32 16.57 6.11 28.43
N LEU A 33 17.66 6.74 28.02
CA LEU A 33 18.87 6.08 27.50
C LEU A 33 20.03 6.27 28.50
N THR A 34 20.70 5.18 28.88
CA THR A 34 21.84 5.23 29.79
C THR A 34 23.16 4.95 29.07
N HIS A 35 23.51 3.64 28.92
CA HIS A 35 24.63 3.17 28.12
C HIS A 35 24.07 2.29 27.03
N ASP A 36 23.56 2.92 25.98
CA ASP A 36 22.82 2.30 24.92
C ASP A 36 23.52 2.50 23.58
N THR A 37 22.96 1.90 22.56
CA THR A 37 23.37 2.07 21.18
C THR A 37 22.15 2.43 20.35
N ILE A 38 22.26 3.49 19.58
CA ILE A 38 21.28 3.85 18.57
C ILE A 38 21.84 3.60 17.18
N TYR A 39 20.93 3.44 16.21
CA TYR A 39 21.29 3.23 14.82
C TYR A 39 20.77 4.39 13.98
N ILE A 40 21.60 4.88 13.06
CA ILE A 40 21.19 5.86 12.04
C ILE A 40 21.35 5.21 10.67
N TYR A 41 20.30 5.29 9.84
CA TYR A 41 20.28 4.74 8.49
C TYR A 41 19.40 5.58 7.57
N GLY A 42 19.63 5.51 6.26
CA GLY A 42 18.86 6.26 5.28
C GLY A 42 17.38 5.87 5.26
N ALA A 43 16.51 6.85 5.15
CA ALA A 43 15.12 6.61 4.85
C ALA A 43 14.89 6.33 3.34
N ASP A 44 15.88 6.61 2.51
CA ASP A 44 15.92 6.35 1.07
C ASP A 44 17.34 5.96 0.61
N ALA A 45 17.53 5.82 -0.69
CA ALA A 45 18.81 5.43 -1.30
C ALA A 45 19.89 6.55 -1.29
N LEU A 46 19.63 7.71 -0.70
CA LEU A 46 20.61 8.78 -0.58
C LEU A 46 21.65 8.54 0.52
N TYR A 47 21.34 7.63 1.45
CA TYR A 47 22.26 7.21 2.49
C TYR A 47 22.21 5.69 2.65
N GLU A 48 23.24 5.00 2.16
CA GLU A 48 23.27 3.52 2.05
C GLU A 48 23.97 2.84 3.24
N HIS A 49 24.31 3.61 4.29
CA HIS A 49 25.00 3.09 5.47
C HIS A 49 24.05 2.90 6.66
N ILE A 50 24.50 2.06 7.58
CA ILE A 50 23.92 1.96 8.93
C ILE A 50 25.03 2.29 9.90
N ASP A 51 24.90 3.42 10.58
CA ASP A 51 25.85 3.85 11.60
C ASP A 51 25.38 3.45 12.99
N THR A 52 26.33 3.02 13.79
CA THR A 52 26.12 2.62 15.18
C THR A 52 26.69 3.70 16.08
N ILE A 53 25.86 4.30 16.93
CA ILE A 53 26.24 5.43 17.75
C ILE A 53 26.09 5.10 19.22
N PRO A 54 27.17 5.14 20.01
CA PRO A 54 27.09 4.95 21.44
C PRO A 54 26.43 6.15 22.12
N VAL A 55 25.56 5.85 23.08
CA VAL A 55 24.88 6.85 23.92
C VAL A 55 25.41 6.75 25.34
N HIS A 56 25.69 7.89 25.96
CA HIS A 56 26.14 7.98 27.35
C HIS A 56 25.26 8.96 28.13
N ASN A 57 24.49 8.45 29.07
CA ASN A 57 23.54 9.24 29.86
C ASN A 57 22.58 10.12 29.02
N GLY A 58 22.08 9.57 27.93
CA GLY A 58 21.19 10.27 27.00
C GLY A 58 21.89 11.12 25.94
N GLU A 59 23.21 11.35 26.08
CA GLU A 59 23.97 12.20 25.16
C GLU A 59 24.63 11.36 24.06
N PHE A 60 24.54 11.87 22.83
CA PHE A 60 25.23 11.31 21.66
C PHE A 60 25.51 12.38 20.61
N GLN A 61 26.46 12.08 19.73
CA GLN A 61 26.74 12.91 18.57
C GLN A 61 26.99 12.03 17.34
N PHE A 62 26.41 12.44 16.23
CA PHE A 62 26.65 11.85 14.93
C PHE A 62 27.10 12.90 13.94
N THR A 63 28.04 12.57 13.07
CA THR A 63 28.55 13.49 12.06
C THR A 63 28.71 12.75 10.74
N THR A 64 28.15 13.30 9.67
CA THR A 64 28.31 12.79 8.32
C THR A 64 28.44 13.92 7.30
N THR A 65 28.72 13.60 6.06
CA THR A 65 28.80 14.56 4.96
C THR A 65 27.63 14.32 4.01
N VAL A 66 26.91 15.37 3.68
CA VAL A 66 25.77 15.33 2.75
C VAL A 66 25.85 16.51 1.77
N ASP A 67 25.47 16.27 0.53
CA ASP A 67 25.49 17.30 -0.53
C ASP A 67 24.09 17.90 -0.77
N THR A 68 23.05 17.23 -0.28
CA THR A 68 21.65 17.63 -0.38
C THR A 68 20.94 17.27 0.93
N VAL A 69 19.66 17.60 1.04
CA VAL A 69 18.84 17.12 2.16
C VAL A 69 18.68 15.62 2.07
N VAL A 70 19.02 14.90 3.14
CA VAL A 70 18.97 13.45 3.26
C VAL A 70 18.09 13.06 4.44
N PRO A 71 16.93 12.40 4.23
CA PRO A 71 16.12 11.88 5.31
C PRO A 71 16.77 10.62 5.90
N MET A 72 16.94 10.61 7.23
CA MET A 72 17.56 9.51 7.98
C MET A 72 16.68 9.08 9.14
N TRP A 73 16.58 7.78 9.38
CA TRP A 73 15.96 7.24 10.58
C TRP A 73 16.97 7.11 11.70
N VAL A 74 16.58 7.59 12.89
CA VAL A 74 17.25 7.31 14.16
C VAL A 74 16.43 6.26 14.89
N LEU A 75 16.98 5.05 15.04
CA LEU A 75 16.33 3.91 15.70
C LEU A 75 16.88 3.74 17.12
N PHE A 76 15.97 3.75 18.08
CA PHE A 76 16.27 3.57 19.50
C PHE A 76 16.11 2.10 19.94
N PRO A 77 16.70 1.68 21.08
CA PRO A 77 16.66 0.30 21.58
C PRO A 77 15.25 -0.27 21.82
N ASN A 78 14.27 0.58 22.10
CA ASN A 78 12.86 0.22 22.31
C ASN A 78 12.06 0.10 21.00
N ASN A 79 12.73 0.07 19.84
CA ASN A 79 12.15 0.11 18.48
C ASN A 79 11.42 1.42 18.13
N HIS A 80 11.46 2.43 18.99
CA HIS A 80 11.03 3.77 18.60
C HIS A 80 11.98 4.33 17.53
N ARG A 81 11.44 5.07 16.57
CA ARG A 81 12.25 5.69 15.52
C ARG A 81 11.76 7.10 15.22
N GLU A 82 12.71 7.98 14.96
CA GLU A 82 12.46 9.36 14.54
C GLU A 82 13.13 9.65 13.22
N ILE A 83 12.48 10.49 12.41
CA ILE A 83 13.05 10.94 11.15
C ILE A 83 13.79 12.26 11.37
N VAL A 84 15.04 12.32 10.94
CA VAL A 84 15.87 13.53 10.90
C VAL A 84 16.21 13.87 9.46
N PHE A 85 16.15 15.14 9.12
CA PHE A 85 16.57 15.62 7.80
C PHE A 85 17.96 16.26 7.93
N ALA A 86 18.96 15.53 7.48
CA ALA A 86 20.34 16.01 7.42
C ALA A 86 20.49 16.96 6.22
N ASP A 87 21.06 18.11 6.44
CA ASP A 87 21.40 19.06 5.37
C ASP A 87 22.84 19.54 5.52
N LYS A 88 23.45 19.96 4.44
CA LYS A 88 24.83 20.42 4.40
C LYS A 88 25.07 21.60 5.31
N GLY A 89 26.14 21.53 6.10
CA GLY A 89 26.52 22.59 7.03
C GLY A 89 25.60 22.77 8.24
N LEU A 90 24.57 21.88 8.39
CA LEU A 90 23.59 21.98 9.46
C LEU A 90 24.05 21.26 10.72
N THR A 91 23.81 21.87 11.89
CA THR A 91 23.77 21.19 13.19
C THR A 91 22.31 21.08 13.64
N ALA A 92 21.82 19.86 13.82
CA ALA A 92 20.51 19.58 14.38
C ALA A 92 20.64 19.08 15.82
N THR A 93 19.64 19.37 16.66
CA THR A 93 19.60 18.93 18.07
C THR A 93 18.35 18.09 18.30
N MET A 94 18.52 16.90 18.85
CA MET A 94 17.45 15.97 19.20
C MET A 94 17.23 15.97 20.72
N GLN A 95 15.99 16.24 21.17
CA GLN A 95 15.64 16.36 22.59
C GLN A 95 14.28 15.71 22.87
N GLY A 96 14.22 14.94 23.93
CA GLY A 96 13.01 14.26 24.37
C GLY A 96 13.28 13.12 25.34
N ASP A 97 12.35 12.19 25.43
CA ASP A 97 12.45 11.00 26.26
C ASP A 97 11.82 9.81 25.52
N THR A 98 12.54 8.69 25.39
CA THR A 98 12.07 7.49 24.72
C THR A 98 10.93 6.80 25.44
N ALA A 99 10.72 7.07 26.73
CA ALA A 99 9.63 6.55 27.54
C ALA A 99 8.37 7.42 27.49
N ALA A 100 8.48 8.66 26.98
CA ALA A 100 7.32 9.54 26.82
C ALA A 100 6.48 9.16 25.62
N ALA A 101 5.17 9.39 25.70
CA ALA A 101 4.30 9.30 24.54
C ALA A 101 4.58 10.48 23.60
N GLY A 102 4.54 10.23 22.29
CA GLY A 102 4.76 11.25 21.27
C GLY A 102 6.16 11.22 20.65
N HIS A 103 6.44 12.21 19.84
CA HIS A 103 7.68 12.30 19.08
C HIS A 103 8.79 13.02 19.83
N ILE A 104 10.03 12.55 19.66
CA ILE A 104 11.23 13.24 20.12
C ILE A 104 11.43 14.49 19.23
N SER A 105 11.60 15.64 19.85
CA SER A 105 11.71 16.91 19.12
C SER A 105 13.09 17.07 18.48
N ILE A 106 13.12 17.40 17.20
CA ILE A 106 14.34 17.71 16.46
C ILE A 106 14.31 19.18 16.06
N TYR A 107 15.35 19.88 16.39
CA TYR A 107 15.54 21.33 16.15
C TYR A 107 16.68 21.53 15.17
N GLY A 108 16.61 22.63 14.42
CA GLY A 108 17.62 23.03 13.46
C GLY A 108 17.33 22.52 12.05
N GLY A 109 17.35 23.46 11.12
CA GLY A 109 17.05 23.26 9.71
C GLY A 109 15.57 23.32 9.38
N GLU A 110 15.28 23.80 8.18
CA GLU A 110 13.91 24.04 7.72
C GLU A 110 13.07 22.75 7.72
N GLN A 111 13.62 21.65 7.23
CA GLN A 111 12.89 20.40 7.11
C GLN A 111 12.55 19.80 8.48
N ASN A 112 13.47 19.84 9.43
CA ASN A 112 13.21 19.36 10.79
C ASN A 112 12.15 20.22 11.50
N GLU A 113 12.16 21.53 11.31
CA GLU A 113 11.14 22.43 11.85
C GLU A 113 9.75 22.20 11.22
N LEU A 114 9.70 21.93 9.92
CA LEU A 114 8.45 21.57 9.23
C LEU A 114 7.90 20.25 9.78
N MET A 115 8.75 19.23 9.95
CA MET A 115 8.33 17.93 10.50
C MET A 115 7.84 18.06 11.95
N ARG A 116 8.56 18.81 12.79
CA ARG A 116 8.15 19.11 14.16
C ARG A 116 6.81 19.85 14.21
N THR A 117 6.58 20.78 13.28
CA THR A 117 5.29 21.48 13.15
C THR A 117 4.17 20.54 12.77
N PHE A 118 4.42 19.58 11.87
CA PHE A 118 3.47 18.54 11.53
C PHE A 118 3.11 17.68 12.76
N TYR A 119 4.09 17.15 13.48
CA TYR A 119 3.86 16.36 14.69
C TYR A 119 3.06 17.11 15.76
N LYS A 120 3.40 18.36 16.05
CA LYS A 120 2.63 19.19 17.00
C LYS A 120 1.15 19.34 16.65
N ARG A 121 0.82 19.24 15.37
CA ARG A 121 -0.57 19.32 14.90
C ARG A 121 -1.29 17.98 14.91
N THR A 122 -0.56 16.87 15.00
CA THR A 122 -1.09 15.53 14.80
C THR A 122 -0.99 14.59 16.00
N ASP A 123 -0.13 14.88 16.98
CA ASP A 123 0.14 14.00 18.14
C ASP A 123 -1.08 13.54 18.95
N SER A 124 -2.18 14.28 18.91
CA SER A 124 -3.41 13.96 19.67
C SER A 124 -4.59 13.54 18.78
N LEU A 125 -4.35 13.32 17.48
CA LEU A 125 -5.40 13.11 16.51
C LEU A 125 -5.56 11.64 16.14
N GLU A 126 -6.76 11.28 15.73
CA GLU A 126 -7.05 9.97 15.15
C GLU A 126 -6.39 9.81 13.77
N ALA A 127 -6.04 8.59 13.38
CA ALA A 127 -5.32 8.29 12.14
C ALA A 127 -5.94 8.95 10.88
N LYS A 128 -7.26 8.97 10.78
CA LYS A 128 -7.97 9.60 9.66
C LYS A 128 -7.76 11.11 9.59
N GLU A 129 -7.70 11.77 10.74
CA GLU A 129 -7.46 13.22 10.83
C GLU A 129 -6.01 13.54 10.48
N VAL A 130 -5.06 12.70 10.93
CA VAL A 130 -3.64 12.82 10.56
C VAL A 130 -3.45 12.76 9.05
N VAL A 131 -4.10 11.83 8.35
CA VAL A 131 -4.06 11.71 6.88
C VAL A 131 -4.59 12.99 6.20
N ALA A 132 -5.68 13.59 6.71
CA ALA A 132 -6.22 14.83 6.16
C ALA A 132 -5.26 16.02 6.37
N ILE A 133 -4.57 16.07 7.51
CA ILE A 133 -3.54 17.09 7.78
C ILE A 133 -2.31 16.85 6.89
N ALA A 134 -1.87 15.59 6.69
CA ALA A 134 -0.78 15.25 5.81
C ALA A 134 -1.05 15.69 4.36
N ASP A 135 -2.27 15.47 3.82
CA ASP A 135 -2.66 15.98 2.51
C ASP A 135 -2.52 17.51 2.42
N SER A 136 -3.11 18.20 3.39
CA SER A 136 -3.05 19.67 3.43
C SER A 136 -1.62 20.19 3.57
N PHE A 137 -0.80 19.51 4.36
CA PHE A 137 0.59 19.86 4.59
C PHE A 137 1.44 19.72 3.32
N ILE A 138 1.31 18.60 2.61
CA ILE A 138 2.01 18.35 1.34
C ILE A 138 1.67 19.46 0.33
N ARG A 139 0.40 19.82 0.21
CA ARG A 139 -0.04 20.89 -0.70
C ARG A 139 0.49 22.27 -0.32
N ALA A 140 0.62 22.54 0.98
CA ALA A 140 1.14 23.80 1.49
C ALA A 140 2.68 23.91 1.39
N ASN A 141 3.38 22.78 1.28
CA ASN A 141 4.84 22.71 1.27
C ASN A 141 5.38 21.97 0.03
N PRO A 142 5.09 22.46 -1.18
CA PRO A 142 5.38 21.73 -2.43
C PRO A 142 6.87 21.58 -2.76
N TYR A 143 7.75 22.25 -2.04
CA TYR A 143 9.21 22.23 -2.23
C TYR A 143 9.96 21.52 -1.09
N ALA A 144 9.25 21.03 -0.07
CA ALA A 144 9.86 20.48 1.14
C ALA A 144 10.07 18.96 1.04
N GLU A 145 11.26 18.45 1.39
CA GLU A 145 11.54 16.99 1.46
C GLU A 145 10.63 16.29 2.47
N VAL A 146 10.17 16.99 3.51
CA VAL A 146 9.12 16.48 4.42
C VAL A 146 7.88 16.04 3.66
N SER A 147 7.50 16.71 2.57
CA SER A 147 6.34 16.34 1.76
C SER A 147 6.50 14.97 1.09
N ILE A 148 7.72 14.60 0.69
CA ILE A 148 8.02 13.24 0.19
C ILE A 148 7.86 12.23 1.33
N HIS A 149 8.41 12.52 2.50
CA HIS A 149 8.29 11.64 3.66
C HIS A 149 6.82 11.40 4.04
N LEU A 150 6.02 12.46 4.11
CA LEU A 150 4.58 12.34 4.42
C LEU A 150 3.80 11.62 3.31
N LEU A 151 4.15 11.83 2.04
CA LEU A 151 3.58 11.08 0.93
C LEU A 151 3.82 9.57 1.08
N ARG A 152 5.06 9.18 1.42
CA ARG A 152 5.42 7.77 1.66
C ARG A 152 4.63 7.19 2.80
N SER A 153 4.64 7.86 3.96
CA SER A 153 4.11 7.35 5.22
C SER A 153 2.58 7.25 5.25
N TYR A 154 1.87 8.13 4.51
CA TYR A 154 0.41 8.23 4.63
C TYR A 154 -0.35 7.94 3.33
N PHE A 155 0.31 7.82 2.17
CA PHE A 155 -0.38 7.65 0.89
C PHE A 155 0.21 6.57 -0.02
N ALA A 156 1.54 6.38 -0.04
CA ALA A 156 2.18 5.49 -1.02
C ALA A 156 2.63 4.15 -0.45
N GLU A 157 3.19 4.12 0.77
CA GLU A 157 3.75 2.93 1.40
C GLU A 157 2.84 2.41 2.54
N ILE A 158 1.55 2.50 2.32
CA ILE A 158 0.52 1.96 3.23
C ILE A 158 -0.08 0.67 2.62
N PRO A 159 -0.71 -0.21 3.41
CA PRO A 159 -1.24 -1.49 2.92
C PRO A 159 -2.24 -1.35 1.76
N THR A 160 -3.02 -0.28 1.72
CA THR A 160 -4.02 -0.01 0.69
C THR A 160 -3.86 1.41 0.13
N PRO A 161 -2.87 1.66 -0.77
CA PRO A 161 -2.62 3.00 -1.28
C PRO A 161 -3.71 3.45 -2.27
N ASP A 162 -4.17 4.69 -2.13
CA ASP A 162 -4.97 5.35 -3.16
C ASP A 162 -4.02 5.94 -4.22
N ASN A 163 -3.85 5.22 -5.32
CA ASN A 163 -2.95 5.61 -6.41
C ASN A 163 -3.37 6.90 -7.10
N THR A 164 -4.68 7.18 -7.19
CA THR A 164 -5.20 8.43 -7.76
C THR A 164 -4.86 9.61 -6.86
N LYS A 165 -5.06 9.45 -5.57
CA LYS A 165 -4.69 10.46 -4.57
C LYS A 165 -3.19 10.70 -4.55
N THR A 166 -2.40 9.62 -4.54
CA THR A 166 -0.93 9.68 -4.58
C THR A 166 -0.42 10.42 -5.81
N LYS A 167 -0.95 10.12 -7.01
CA LYS A 167 -0.64 10.87 -8.25
C LYS A 167 -0.97 12.34 -8.14
N THR A 168 -2.14 12.65 -7.57
CA THR A 168 -2.58 14.04 -7.39
C THR A 168 -1.62 14.80 -6.47
N LEU A 169 -1.20 14.20 -5.35
CA LEU A 169 -0.25 14.81 -4.42
C LEU A 169 1.14 14.99 -5.05
N ILE A 170 1.65 14.00 -5.76
CA ILE A 170 2.90 14.14 -6.53
C ILE A 170 2.79 15.32 -7.53
N GLY A 171 1.65 15.47 -8.19
CA GLY A 171 1.40 16.58 -9.10
C GLY A 171 1.40 17.97 -8.46
N THR A 172 1.27 18.06 -7.14
CA THR A 172 1.41 19.35 -6.41
C THR A 172 2.85 19.68 -6.06
N MET A 173 3.75 18.69 -6.04
CA MET A 173 5.16 18.90 -5.73
C MET A 173 5.87 19.65 -6.85
N SER A 174 6.88 20.42 -6.53
CA SER A 174 7.55 21.35 -7.44
C SER A 174 9.07 21.30 -7.27
N GLY A 175 9.77 21.87 -8.24
CA GLY A 175 11.24 22.00 -8.20
C GLY A 175 11.94 20.65 -8.15
N ASN A 176 12.98 20.57 -7.32
CA ASN A 176 13.84 19.39 -7.20
C ASN A 176 13.11 18.14 -6.72
N LEU A 177 11.94 18.28 -6.06
CA LEU A 177 11.16 17.13 -5.61
C LEU A 177 10.64 16.27 -6.76
N GLN A 178 10.35 16.88 -7.93
CA GLN A 178 9.96 16.13 -9.12
C GLN A 178 11.10 15.27 -9.68
N ASP A 179 12.35 15.68 -9.40
CA ASP A 179 13.56 14.95 -9.83
C ASP A 179 14.06 13.96 -8.79
N ASN A 180 13.44 13.94 -7.58
CA ASN A 180 13.80 12.99 -6.54
C ASN A 180 13.63 11.56 -7.07
N ILE A 181 14.63 10.69 -6.80
CA ILE A 181 14.68 9.34 -7.34
C ILE A 181 13.47 8.49 -6.95
N TYR A 182 13.01 8.63 -5.69
CA TYR A 182 11.83 7.95 -5.19
C TYR A 182 10.57 8.42 -5.93
N ILE A 183 10.36 9.72 -6.07
CA ILE A 183 9.20 10.29 -6.79
C ILE A 183 9.17 9.82 -8.23
N ARG A 184 10.31 9.81 -8.92
CA ARG A 184 10.38 9.31 -10.32
C ARG A 184 10.09 7.82 -10.41
N GLN A 185 10.57 7.01 -9.48
CA GLN A 185 10.27 5.57 -9.45
C GLN A 185 8.77 5.33 -9.16
N LEU A 186 8.22 6.02 -8.17
CA LEU A 186 6.80 5.94 -7.83
C LEU A 186 5.91 6.38 -9.01
N GLN A 187 6.25 7.50 -9.68
CA GLN A 187 5.53 7.94 -10.87
C GLN A 187 5.56 6.90 -12.00
N ARG A 188 6.72 6.23 -12.22
CA ARG A 188 6.82 5.15 -13.22
C ARG A 188 5.88 3.99 -12.86
N THR A 189 5.89 3.56 -11.62
CA THR A 189 5.00 2.48 -11.12
C THR A 189 3.54 2.89 -11.28
N LEU A 190 3.16 4.07 -10.81
CA LEU A 190 1.80 4.57 -10.91
C LEU A 190 1.35 4.81 -12.36
N ASN A 191 2.24 5.20 -13.27
CA ASN A 191 1.93 5.42 -14.70
C ASN A 191 1.91 4.12 -15.51
N ALA A 192 2.57 3.07 -15.04
CA ALA A 192 2.42 1.72 -15.58
C ALA A 192 1.02 1.17 -15.33
N TYR A 193 0.39 1.57 -14.22
CA TYR A 193 -1.00 1.28 -13.91
C TYR A 193 -1.93 2.08 -14.85
N LYS A 194 -2.67 1.36 -15.67
CA LYS A 194 -3.69 1.94 -16.58
C LYS A 194 -5.01 1.21 -16.33
N PRO A 195 -5.92 1.77 -15.53
CA PRO A 195 -7.22 1.16 -15.32
C PRO A 195 -7.88 0.87 -16.68
N LEU A 196 -8.49 -0.29 -16.76
CA LEU A 196 -9.15 -0.68 -18.02
C LEU A 196 -10.27 0.31 -18.34
N PRO A 197 -10.32 0.85 -19.57
CA PRO A 197 -11.34 1.82 -19.93
C PRO A 197 -12.75 1.23 -19.79
N LYS A 198 -13.72 2.08 -19.43
CA LYS A 198 -15.14 1.73 -19.47
C LYS A 198 -15.50 1.18 -20.85
N ASN A 199 -16.37 0.16 -20.88
CA ASN A 199 -16.76 -0.62 -22.06
C ASN A 199 -15.67 -1.54 -22.64
N SER A 200 -14.47 -1.63 -22.06
CA SER A 200 -13.52 -2.67 -22.41
C SER A 200 -14.10 -4.05 -22.15
N VAL A 201 -13.77 -5.01 -23.01
CA VAL A 201 -14.17 -6.41 -22.83
C VAL A 201 -13.18 -7.09 -21.91
N VAL A 202 -13.67 -7.68 -20.83
CA VAL A 202 -12.89 -8.54 -19.96
C VAL A 202 -12.76 -9.92 -20.58
N ALA A 203 -11.52 -10.35 -20.84
CA ALA A 203 -11.24 -11.69 -21.36
C ALA A 203 -11.64 -12.77 -20.34
N ASN A 204 -11.88 -13.98 -20.81
CA ASN A 204 -12.10 -15.11 -19.92
C ASN A 204 -10.90 -15.33 -19.02
N TYR A 205 -11.19 -15.58 -17.76
CA TYR A 205 -10.22 -15.93 -16.76
C TYR A 205 -10.72 -17.11 -15.92
N ASN A 206 -9.80 -18.00 -15.56
CA ASN A 206 -10.07 -19.15 -14.72
C ASN A 206 -9.40 -18.96 -13.37
N VAL A 207 -10.13 -19.20 -12.29
CA VAL A 207 -9.64 -19.20 -10.91
C VAL A 207 -10.19 -20.43 -10.19
N THR A 208 -9.55 -20.85 -9.10
CA THR A 208 -10.01 -21.98 -8.29
C THR A 208 -10.91 -21.48 -7.17
N ASP A 209 -12.10 -22.07 -7.00
CA ASP A 209 -13.01 -21.71 -5.91
C ASP A 209 -12.65 -22.39 -4.58
N ALA A 210 -13.40 -22.04 -3.52
CA ALA A 210 -13.17 -22.57 -2.18
C ALA A 210 -13.31 -24.09 -2.10
N GLU A 211 -14.10 -24.71 -2.97
CA GLU A 211 -14.30 -26.15 -3.10
C GLU A 211 -13.24 -26.83 -3.99
N GLY A 212 -12.29 -26.09 -4.52
CA GLY A 212 -11.24 -26.61 -5.40
C GLY A 212 -11.68 -26.81 -6.85
N LYS A 213 -12.81 -26.22 -7.26
CA LYS A 213 -13.32 -26.29 -8.63
C LYS A 213 -12.80 -25.11 -9.45
N ASN A 214 -12.54 -25.36 -10.73
CA ASN A 214 -12.22 -24.30 -11.65
C ASN A 214 -13.47 -23.47 -11.97
N VAL A 215 -13.36 -22.15 -11.82
CA VAL A 215 -14.39 -21.15 -12.11
C VAL A 215 -13.90 -20.27 -13.22
N SER A 216 -14.70 -20.15 -14.27
CA SER A 216 -14.43 -19.23 -15.37
C SER A 216 -15.38 -18.04 -15.34
N THR A 217 -14.90 -16.86 -15.73
CA THR A 217 -15.81 -15.73 -16.00
C THR A 217 -16.82 -16.04 -17.12
N SER A 218 -16.56 -17.07 -17.96
CA SER A 218 -17.52 -17.58 -18.95
C SER A 218 -18.70 -18.35 -18.34
N ASP A 219 -18.59 -18.83 -17.10
CA ASP A 219 -19.70 -19.52 -16.40
C ASP A 219 -20.87 -18.56 -16.11
N TYR A 220 -20.60 -17.25 -16.14
CA TYR A 220 -21.56 -16.18 -15.93
C TYR A 220 -22.12 -15.62 -17.26
N LYS A 221 -22.21 -16.47 -18.28
CA LYS A 221 -22.81 -16.10 -19.54
C LYS A 221 -24.26 -15.61 -19.33
N ASP A 222 -24.64 -14.58 -20.04
CA ASP A 222 -25.97 -13.95 -19.95
C ASP A 222 -26.30 -13.38 -18.54
N THR A 223 -25.27 -13.13 -17.72
CA THR A 223 -25.39 -12.59 -16.36
C THR A 223 -24.54 -11.33 -16.23
N ASN A 224 -25.09 -10.29 -15.63
CA ASN A 224 -24.30 -9.15 -15.19
C ASN A 224 -23.47 -9.59 -13.97
N LEU A 225 -22.16 -9.41 -14.03
CA LEU A 225 -21.24 -9.98 -13.06
C LEU A 225 -20.53 -8.85 -12.29
N LEU A 226 -20.64 -8.87 -10.97
CA LEU A 226 -19.76 -8.09 -10.11
C LEU A 226 -18.56 -8.96 -9.72
N ILE A 227 -17.37 -8.57 -10.15
CA ILE A 227 -16.11 -9.15 -9.65
C ILE A 227 -15.63 -8.27 -8.53
N THR A 228 -15.39 -8.83 -7.34
CA THR A 228 -14.81 -8.10 -6.20
C THR A 228 -13.46 -8.66 -5.85
N PHE A 229 -12.57 -7.79 -5.37
CA PHE A 229 -11.26 -8.16 -4.88
C PHE A 229 -11.17 -7.81 -3.40
N TRP A 230 -10.66 -8.74 -2.60
CA TRP A 230 -10.64 -8.63 -1.15
C TRP A 230 -9.52 -9.48 -0.54
N ALA A 231 -9.32 -9.38 0.77
CA ALA A 231 -8.46 -10.28 1.51
C ALA A 231 -8.94 -10.45 2.96
N SER A 232 -8.63 -11.59 3.58
CA SER A 232 -9.01 -11.87 4.98
C SER A 232 -8.35 -10.92 5.97
N TRP A 233 -7.19 -10.39 5.64
CA TRP A 233 -6.40 -9.44 6.44
C TRP A 233 -6.79 -7.97 6.22
N ASP A 234 -7.66 -7.67 5.25
CA ASP A 234 -8.14 -6.30 4.96
C ASP A 234 -9.58 -6.12 5.46
N GLU A 235 -9.73 -5.47 6.62
CA GLU A 235 -11.01 -5.30 7.30
C GLU A 235 -12.01 -4.46 6.47
N GLU A 236 -11.53 -3.48 5.69
CA GLU A 236 -12.41 -2.70 4.84
C GLU A 236 -13.02 -3.56 3.73
N SER A 237 -12.24 -4.38 3.06
CA SER A 237 -12.76 -5.28 2.03
C SER A 237 -13.71 -6.34 2.61
N ARG A 238 -13.46 -6.84 3.82
CA ARG A 238 -14.39 -7.72 4.54
C ARG A 238 -15.72 -7.03 4.83
N MET A 239 -15.66 -5.77 5.29
CA MET A 239 -16.88 -4.96 5.50
C MET A 239 -17.67 -4.82 4.20
N ARG A 240 -17.00 -4.51 3.07
CA ARG A 240 -17.66 -4.42 1.76
C ARG A 240 -18.27 -5.75 1.31
N GLN A 241 -17.62 -6.88 1.59
CA GLN A 241 -18.21 -8.21 1.32
C GLN A 241 -19.53 -8.40 2.09
N ARG A 242 -19.57 -8.03 3.37
CA ARG A 242 -20.81 -8.12 4.19
C ARG A 242 -21.93 -7.22 3.67
N GLU A 243 -21.63 -6.02 3.18
CA GLU A 243 -22.61 -5.12 2.54
C GLU A 243 -23.24 -5.75 1.28
N LEU A 244 -22.50 -6.54 0.53
CA LEU A 244 -23.00 -7.22 -0.68
C LEU A 244 -24.04 -8.31 -0.40
N ILE A 245 -24.18 -8.80 0.84
CA ILE A 245 -25.20 -9.80 1.19
C ILE A 245 -26.61 -9.25 0.92
N ALA A 246 -26.87 -7.99 1.31
CA ALA A 246 -28.16 -7.35 1.03
C ALA A 246 -28.40 -7.14 -0.46
N ILE A 247 -27.39 -6.76 -1.22
CA ILE A 247 -27.45 -6.58 -2.67
C ILE A 247 -27.72 -7.94 -3.34
N LYS A 248 -27.00 -8.98 -2.96
CA LYS A 248 -27.18 -10.33 -3.50
C LYS A 248 -28.61 -10.85 -3.29
N GLU A 249 -29.17 -10.65 -2.10
CA GLU A 249 -30.55 -11.03 -1.80
C GLU A 249 -31.55 -10.21 -2.62
N LYS A 250 -31.37 -8.89 -2.73
CA LYS A 250 -32.22 -7.99 -3.51
C LYS A 250 -32.30 -8.43 -4.99
N TYR A 251 -31.18 -8.82 -5.58
CA TYR A 251 -31.08 -9.16 -7.00
C TYR A 251 -31.07 -10.69 -7.28
N LYS A 252 -31.43 -11.54 -6.32
CA LYS A 252 -31.41 -13.01 -6.47
C LYS A 252 -32.24 -13.54 -7.63
N ASN A 253 -33.30 -12.82 -8.04
CA ASN A 253 -34.19 -13.18 -9.15
C ASN A 253 -33.88 -12.40 -10.44
N HIS A 254 -32.73 -11.74 -10.52
CA HIS A 254 -32.29 -10.97 -11.68
C HIS A 254 -31.11 -11.69 -12.36
N ASP A 255 -30.80 -11.24 -13.57
CA ASP A 255 -29.59 -11.66 -14.33
C ASP A 255 -28.31 -11.04 -13.74
N PHE A 256 -28.09 -11.28 -12.45
CA PHE A 256 -26.96 -10.73 -11.67
C PHE A 256 -26.32 -11.80 -10.80
N ASP A 257 -24.99 -11.75 -10.73
CA ASP A 257 -24.22 -12.59 -9.80
C ASP A 257 -22.95 -11.89 -9.33
N ILE A 258 -22.30 -12.48 -8.33
CA ILE A 258 -21.05 -11.98 -7.73
C ILE A 258 -20.00 -13.09 -7.80
N LEU A 259 -18.78 -12.74 -8.16
CA LEU A 259 -17.58 -13.54 -8.01
C LEU A 259 -16.59 -12.75 -7.15
N SER A 260 -16.23 -13.26 -6.00
CA SER A 260 -15.20 -12.64 -5.17
C SER A 260 -13.88 -13.37 -5.36
N VAL A 261 -12.83 -12.60 -5.62
CA VAL A 261 -11.44 -13.06 -5.76
C VAL A 261 -10.64 -12.57 -4.56
N SER A 262 -10.09 -13.49 -3.79
CA SER A 262 -9.26 -13.15 -2.66
C SER A 262 -7.79 -13.01 -3.09
N LEU A 263 -7.07 -12.08 -2.44
CA LEU A 263 -5.63 -11.89 -2.55
C LEU A 263 -4.88 -12.51 -1.36
N ASP A 264 -5.49 -13.45 -0.65
CA ASP A 264 -4.83 -14.19 0.41
C ASP A 264 -3.80 -15.17 -0.15
N THR A 265 -2.67 -15.29 0.55
CA THR A 265 -1.67 -16.34 0.31
C THR A 265 -1.81 -17.50 1.30
N ASP A 266 -2.63 -17.32 2.34
CA ASP A 266 -2.97 -18.35 3.33
C ASP A 266 -4.41 -18.86 3.11
N ARG A 267 -4.50 -20.12 2.65
CA ARG A 267 -5.79 -20.76 2.40
C ARG A 267 -6.65 -20.89 3.64
N GLN A 268 -6.05 -21.13 4.81
CA GLN A 268 -6.80 -21.34 6.04
C GLN A 268 -7.43 -20.02 6.52
N ALA A 269 -6.67 -18.93 6.54
CA ALA A 269 -7.16 -17.60 6.88
C ALA A 269 -8.31 -17.17 5.94
N TRP A 270 -8.14 -17.40 4.63
CA TRP A 270 -9.16 -17.12 3.62
C TRP A 270 -10.47 -17.87 3.88
N LEU A 271 -10.42 -19.21 4.07
CA LEU A 271 -11.62 -20.02 4.32
C LEU A 271 -12.29 -19.67 5.67
N GLN A 272 -11.51 -19.34 6.67
CA GLN A 272 -12.04 -18.89 7.95
C GLN A 272 -12.81 -17.57 7.79
N ALA A 273 -12.25 -16.59 7.08
CA ALA A 273 -12.93 -15.32 6.83
C ALA A 273 -14.23 -15.47 6.03
N ILE A 274 -14.27 -16.35 5.02
CA ILE A 274 -15.51 -16.69 4.29
C ILE A 274 -16.59 -17.19 5.25
N ALA A 275 -16.22 -18.12 6.16
CA ALA A 275 -17.16 -18.70 7.11
C ALA A 275 -17.67 -17.67 8.11
N GLU A 276 -16.79 -16.82 8.65
CA GLU A 276 -17.12 -15.76 9.58
C GLU A 276 -18.06 -14.72 8.97
N ASP A 277 -17.78 -14.27 7.74
CA ASP A 277 -18.56 -13.25 7.04
C ASP A 277 -19.86 -13.79 6.41
N SER A 278 -20.07 -15.13 6.43
CA SER A 278 -21.28 -15.81 5.97
C SER A 278 -21.67 -15.47 4.51
N VAL A 279 -20.70 -15.25 3.64
CA VAL A 279 -20.94 -14.95 2.22
C VAL A 279 -21.36 -16.19 1.44
N SER A 280 -22.41 -16.08 0.63
CA SER A 280 -23.07 -17.24 -0.01
C SER A 280 -22.78 -17.39 -1.51
N TRP A 281 -22.11 -16.42 -2.14
CA TRP A 281 -21.72 -16.49 -3.55
C TRP A 281 -20.32 -17.06 -3.69
N ARG A 282 -19.92 -17.31 -4.92
CA ARG A 282 -18.67 -18.00 -5.25
C ARG A 282 -17.46 -17.17 -4.83
N GLN A 283 -16.59 -17.80 -4.06
CA GLN A 283 -15.32 -17.26 -3.58
C GLN A 283 -14.19 -18.00 -4.27
N ALA A 284 -13.24 -17.28 -4.85
CA ALA A 284 -12.13 -17.85 -5.58
C ALA A 284 -10.79 -17.28 -5.12
N ASN A 285 -9.74 -18.09 -5.18
CA ASN A 285 -8.38 -17.71 -4.82
C ASN A 285 -7.39 -18.70 -5.46
N ASP A 286 -6.32 -18.22 -6.05
CA ASP A 286 -5.18 -19.01 -6.54
C ASP A 286 -3.98 -19.01 -5.59
N LEU A 287 -4.08 -18.30 -4.46
CA LEU A 287 -3.08 -18.16 -3.38
C LEU A 287 -1.80 -17.41 -3.79
N ASP A 288 -1.84 -16.67 -4.89
CA ASP A 288 -0.70 -15.91 -5.41
C ASP A 288 -0.68 -14.45 -4.91
N GLY A 289 -1.62 -14.04 -4.04
CA GLY A 289 -1.70 -12.68 -3.51
C GLY A 289 -1.88 -11.65 -4.63
N TRP A 290 -1.06 -10.61 -4.62
CA TRP A 290 -1.04 -9.57 -5.67
C TRP A 290 -0.56 -10.07 -7.03
N ASP A 291 0.12 -11.23 -7.09
CA ASP A 291 0.60 -11.84 -8.33
C ASP A 291 -0.47 -12.67 -9.04
N THR A 292 -1.67 -12.78 -8.45
CA THR A 292 -2.79 -13.45 -9.09
C THR A 292 -3.05 -12.90 -10.50
N GLY A 293 -3.10 -13.79 -11.47
CA GLY A 293 -3.21 -13.39 -12.87
C GLY A 293 -4.48 -12.60 -13.20
N ILE A 294 -5.58 -12.77 -12.42
CA ILE A 294 -6.82 -12.00 -12.64
C ILE A 294 -6.66 -10.56 -12.15
N ALA A 295 -6.04 -10.32 -10.98
CA ALA A 295 -5.80 -8.99 -10.48
C ALA A 295 -4.86 -8.20 -11.42
N GLN A 296 -3.78 -8.83 -11.87
CA GLN A 296 -2.86 -8.22 -12.84
C GLN A 296 -3.54 -7.87 -14.16
N ARG A 297 -4.35 -8.78 -14.73
CA ARG A 297 -5.05 -8.55 -16.01
C ARG A 297 -6.12 -7.47 -15.92
N LEU A 298 -6.81 -7.40 -14.79
CA LEU A 298 -7.84 -6.41 -14.53
C LEU A 298 -7.24 -5.12 -13.93
N GLN A 299 -5.91 -5.12 -13.75
CA GLN A 299 -5.14 -3.99 -13.24
C GLN A 299 -5.66 -3.51 -11.87
N ILE A 300 -5.87 -4.46 -10.98
CA ILE A 300 -6.24 -4.22 -9.59
C ILE A 300 -4.96 -3.89 -8.83
N ASP A 301 -4.92 -2.77 -8.16
CA ASP A 301 -3.75 -2.24 -7.45
C ASP A 301 -4.06 -1.79 -6.00
N HIS A 302 -5.31 -1.99 -5.55
CA HIS A 302 -5.76 -1.65 -4.20
C HIS A 302 -6.86 -2.60 -3.74
N LEU A 303 -7.11 -2.62 -2.43
CA LEU A 303 -8.26 -3.26 -1.79
C LEU A 303 -8.99 -2.23 -0.90
N PRO A 304 -10.31 -2.37 -0.77
CA PRO A 304 -11.21 -3.17 -1.61
C PRO A 304 -11.28 -2.63 -3.05
N ALA A 305 -11.48 -3.52 -4.02
CA ALA A 305 -11.74 -3.13 -5.40
C ALA A 305 -12.91 -3.93 -5.98
N ASN A 306 -13.61 -3.37 -6.96
CA ASN A 306 -14.63 -4.11 -7.69
C ASN A 306 -14.78 -3.66 -9.14
N MET A 307 -15.36 -4.54 -9.95
CA MET A 307 -15.62 -4.30 -11.36
C MET A 307 -16.97 -4.89 -11.74
N LEU A 308 -17.90 -4.04 -12.17
CA LEU A 308 -19.22 -4.48 -12.65
C LEU A 308 -19.20 -4.65 -14.16
N LEU A 309 -19.51 -5.86 -14.62
CA LEU A 309 -19.56 -6.27 -16.01
C LEU A 309 -21.01 -6.48 -16.45
N ASN A 310 -21.33 -6.10 -17.68
CA ASN A 310 -22.61 -6.49 -18.30
C ASN A 310 -22.54 -7.91 -18.87
N THR A 311 -23.68 -8.42 -19.38
CA THR A 311 -23.81 -9.74 -20.00
C THR A 311 -22.87 -9.99 -21.18
N ALA A 312 -22.36 -8.94 -21.83
CA ALA A 312 -21.34 -9.02 -22.86
C ALA A 312 -19.90 -8.90 -22.30
N ARG A 313 -19.75 -9.00 -20.98
CA ARG A 313 -18.47 -8.87 -20.25
C ARG A 313 -17.76 -7.54 -20.51
N ARG A 314 -18.51 -6.48 -20.70
CA ARG A 314 -17.97 -5.13 -20.81
C ARG A 314 -18.04 -4.41 -19.48
N ILE A 315 -16.96 -3.75 -19.11
CA ILE A 315 -16.86 -2.96 -17.88
C ILE A 315 -17.90 -1.82 -17.91
N GLN A 316 -18.77 -1.81 -16.94
CA GLN A 316 -19.81 -0.77 -16.76
C GLN A 316 -19.44 0.23 -15.70
N ALA A 317 -18.74 -0.24 -14.65
CA ALA A 317 -18.23 0.57 -13.56
C ALA A 317 -17.10 -0.17 -12.84
N THR A 318 -16.25 0.59 -12.13
CA THR A 318 -15.24 0.10 -11.19
C THR A 318 -15.40 0.86 -9.88
N ASP A 319 -15.06 0.22 -8.78
CA ASP A 319 -14.96 0.80 -7.43
C ASP A 319 -16.22 1.55 -6.98
N LEU A 320 -17.38 0.98 -7.28
CA LEU A 320 -18.67 1.44 -6.77
C LEU A 320 -19.08 0.64 -5.53
N TYR A 321 -19.59 1.35 -4.52
CA TYR A 321 -20.03 0.77 -3.26
C TYR A 321 -21.37 1.34 -2.83
N GLY A 322 -22.02 0.68 -1.86
CA GLY A 322 -23.27 1.16 -1.25
C GLY A 322 -24.38 1.48 -2.27
N GLU A 323 -25.01 2.64 -2.11
CA GLU A 323 -26.14 3.08 -2.95
C GLU A 323 -25.79 3.27 -4.42
N ASP A 324 -24.58 3.75 -4.73
CA ASP A 324 -24.13 3.94 -6.12
C ASP A 324 -23.98 2.61 -6.86
N LEU A 325 -23.45 1.59 -6.18
CA LEU A 325 -23.38 0.25 -6.73
C LEU A 325 -24.77 -0.34 -6.93
N ASP A 326 -25.65 -0.24 -5.94
CA ASP A 326 -27.01 -0.73 -5.99
C ASP A 326 -27.79 -0.10 -7.15
N LYS A 327 -27.73 1.21 -7.29
CA LYS A 327 -28.34 1.95 -8.41
C LYS A 327 -27.80 1.45 -9.75
N LYS A 328 -26.47 1.27 -9.85
CA LYS A 328 -25.85 0.85 -11.11
C LYS A 328 -26.23 -0.58 -11.51
N ILE A 329 -26.33 -1.49 -10.54
CA ILE A 329 -26.85 -2.84 -10.77
C ILE A 329 -28.30 -2.78 -11.26
N GLY A 330 -29.16 -1.98 -10.62
CA GLY A 330 -30.55 -1.80 -10.99
C GLY A 330 -30.75 -1.27 -12.42
N GLU A 331 -29.86 -0.41 -12.92
CA GLU A 331 -29.88 0.08 -14.31
C GLU A 331 -29.55 -1.02 -15.33
N LEU A 332 -28.75 -2.03 -14.95
CA LEU A 332 -28.23 -3.04 -15.87
C LEU A 332 -29.04 -4.33 -15.87
N THR A 333 -29.65 -4.68 -14.72
CA THR A 333 -30.23 -6.00 -14.52
C THR A 333 -31.71 -6.06 -14.92
N LYS A 334 -32.15 -7.23 -15.32
CA LYS A 334 -33.54 -7.54 -15.61
C LYS A 334 -34.00 -8.74 -14.79
N PRO A 335 -35.29 -8.82 -14.42
CA PRO A 335 -35.84 -10.02 -13.77
C PRO A 335 -35.64 -11.24 -14.67
N LYS A 336 -35.23 -12.38 -14.08
CA LYS A 336 -35.11 -13.65 -14.82
C LYS A 336 -36.49 -14.09 -15.27
N ASP A 337 -36.64 -14.34 -16.58
CA ASP A 337 -37.86 -14.92 -17.12
C ASP A 337 -38.07 -16.33 -16.55
N LYS A 338 -39.15 -16.54 -15.81
CA LYS A 338 -39.52 -17.85 -15.20
C LYS A 338 -39.69 -19.00 -16.21
N LYS A 339 -39.69 -18.72 -17.53
CA LYS A 339 -39.93 -19.71 -18.60
C LYS A 339 -38.70 -20.55 -18.99
N LYS A 340 -37.48 -20.17 -18.65
CA LYS A 340 -36.28 -20.91 -19.10
C LYS A 340 -35.82 -22.03 -18.14
N GLU A 341 -36.39 -22.15 -16.96
CA GLU A 341 -35.99 -23.17 -15.98
C GLU A 341 -36.67 -24.53 -16.21
N ASN A 342 -37.76 -24.59 -17.00
CA ASN A 342 -38.54 -25.82 -17.29
C ASN A 342 -38.16 -26.54 -18.58
N GLU A 343 -37.18 -26.08 -19.35
CA GLU A 343 -36.70 -26.74 -20.57
C GLU A 343 -35.39 -27.54 -20.38
N LYS A 344 -35.20 -28.19 -19.24
CA LYS A 344 -34.33 -29.37 -19.21
C LYS A 344 -35.08 -30.52 -19.85
N LYS A 345 -34.84 -30.73 -21.14
CA LYS A 345 -35.40 -31.82 -21.93
C LYS A 345 -35.29 -33.14 -21.17
N PRO A 346 -36.38 -33.95 -21.11
CA PRO A 346 -36.31 -35.29 -20.53
C PRO A 346 -35.32 -36.14 -21.34
N VAL A 347 -34.42 -36.80 -20.63
CA VAL A 347 -33.48 -37.76 -21.19
C VAL A 347 -34.29 -38.83 -21.96
N LYS A 348 -34.19 -38.87 -23.27
CA LYS A 348 -34.75 -39.95 -24.10
C LYS A 348 -34.09 -41.26 -23.66
N LYS A 349 -34.85 -42.10 -22.98
CA LYS A 349 -34.49 -43.51 -22.74
C LYS A 349 -34.41 -44.22 -24.10
N THR A 350 -33.24 -44.62 -24.51
CA THR A 350 -33.00 -45.47 -25.67
C THR A 350 -33.59 -46.84 -25.37
N PRO A 351 -34.47 -47.42 -26.22
CA PRO A 351 -34.97 -48.76 -25.97
C PRO A 351 -33.83 -49.76 -26.17
N THR A 352 -33.58 -50.58 -25.16
CA THR A 352 -32.65 -51.72 -25.22
C THR A 352 -33.27 -52.81 -26.05
N ASN A 353 -32.81 -53.00 -27.27
CA ASN A 353 -33.21 -54.09 -28.15
C ASN A 353 -32.51 -55.38 -27.71
N ILE A 354 -33.19 -56.24 -26.91
CA ILE A 354 -32.72 -57.58 -26.55
C ILE A 354 -33.00 -58.46 -27.73
N ARG A 355 -31.98 -58.77 -28.52
CA ARG A 355 -32.03 -59.82 -29.55
C ARG A 355 -31.88 -61.18 -28.88
N ALA A 356 -32.98 -61.93 -28.82
CA ALA A 356 -32.95 -63.30 -28.40
C ALA A 356 -32.23 -64.19 -29.47
N HIS A 357 -31.08 -64.77 -29.08
CA HIS A 357 -30.45 -65.83 -29.84
C HIS A 357 -31.23 -67.13 -29.65
N LYS A 358 -31.94 -67.57 -30.68
CA LYS A 358 -32.50 -68.96 -30.81
C LYS A 358 -31.34 -69.92 -31.08
N LEU A 359 -31.05 -70.81 -30.13
CA LEU A 359 -30.32 -72.05 -30.37
C LEU A 359 -31.28 -73.02 -31.08
N LYS A 360 -30.85 -73.61 -32.17
CA LYS A 360 -31.46 -74.76 -32.80
C LYS A 360 -30.49 -75.95 -32.73
N PRO A 361 -31.00 -77.13 -32.81
CA PRO A 361 -30.66 -78.38 -32.11
C PRO A 361 -29.38 -79.03 -32.56
#